data_dc7fd01729742dbfff636ce72d5588f4
#
_entry.id   dc7fd01729742dbfff636ce72d5588f4
#
_cell.length_a   1.000
_cell.length_b   1.000
_cell.length_c   1.000
_cell.angle_alpha   90.00
_cell.angle_beta   90.00
_cell.angle_gamma   90.00
#
_symmetry.space_group_name_H-M   'P 1'
#
loop_
_entity.id
_entity.type
_entity.pdbx_description
1 polymer ?
#
loop_
_entity_poly.entity_id
_entity_poly.type
_entity_poly.pdbx_seq_one_letter_code
_entity_poly.pdbx_strand_id
1 'polypeptide(L)'
;MARFTDKVAVVTGAGRGIGLEIAKAFAAEGGKVAVVSRSEASCGAASAAINEQYPGATKAYAIDISDHEAVQALGKTITADFGGVNILVNNAGVTRDGLLMRMKDADWDDVLDTNLKGAFNTVKAFQRSLMKSADPRIINISSVIALMGNAGQANYAASKAGLIGFTKSVARELAGRKVTCNAIAPGFITTDMTDELSDEQKEAIVGNIPLKEMGVTSDIAALTLFLASQEARYITGQVIASDGGMTM
;
A
#
# COMPACT_ATOMS: atom_id res chain seq x y z
N MET A 1 -5.26 23.23 9.14
CA MET A 1 -6.31 22.82 8.19
C MET A 1 -6.04 21.38 7.79
N ALA A 2 -7.08 20.56 7.65
CA ALA A 2 -6.95 19.19 7.21
C ALA A 2 -6.45 19.15 5.75
N ARG A 3 -5.35 18.43 5.49
CA ARG A 3 -4.65 18.44 4.18
C ARG A 3 -5.41 17.74 3.05
N PHE A 4 -6.35 16.85 3.39
CA PHE A 4 -7.05 16.00 2.44
C PHE A 4 -8.55 16.24 2.37
N THR A 5 -9.02 17.43 2.84
CA THR A 5 -10.41 17.84 2.64
C THR A 5 -10.79 17.73 1.16
N ASP A 6 -11.96 17.13 0.88
CA ASP A 6 -12.46 16.86 -0.47
C ASP A 6 -11.59 15.91 -1.33
N LYS A 7 -10.63 15.20 -0.75
CA LYS A 7 -9.87 14.16 -1.43
C LYS A 7 -10.40 12.77 -1.08
N VAL A 8 -10.38 11.92 -2.08
CA VAL A 8 -10.79 10.50 -1.97
C VAL A 8 -9.56 9.63 -2.16
N ALA A 9 -9.26 8.82 -1.15
CA ALA A 9 -8.20 7.82 -1.19
C ALA A 9 -8.79 6.40 -1.28
N VAL A 10 -8.23 5.57 -2.13
CA VAL A 10 -8.47 4.12 -2.15
C VAL A 10 -7.24 3.46 -1.52
N VAL A 11 -7.45 2.68 -0.46
CA VAL A 11 -6.36 1.97 0.23
C VAL A 11 -6.63 0.48 0.19
N THR A 12 -5.77 -0.28 -0.49
CA THR A 12 -5.89 -1.74 -0.55
C THR A 12 -5.17 -2.40 0.62
N GLY A 13 -5.67 -3.55 1.09
CA GLY A 13 -5.14 -4.20 2.29
C GLY A 13 -5.36 -3.38 3.57
N ALA A 14 -6.41 -2.55 3.60
CA ALA A 14 -6.67 -1.59 4.68
C ALA A 14 -7.45 -2.17 5.86
N GLY A 15 -7.63 -3.49 5.92
CA GLY A 15 -8.34 -4.13 7.03
C GLY A 15 -7.50 -4.27 8.32
N ARG A 16 -6.17 -4.12 8.25
CA ARG A 16 -5.24 -4.23 9.40
C ARG A 16 -3.87 -3.61 9.07
N GLY A 17 -3.00 -3.52 10.07
CA GLY A 17 -1.60 -3.16 9.95
C GLY A 17 -1.37 -1.81 9.26
N ILE A 18 -0.37 -1.75 8.38
CA ILE A 18 0.02 -0.52 7.66
C ILE A 18 -1.15 0.10 6.89
N GLY A 19 -1.93 -0.71 6.17
CA GLY A 19 -3.05 -0.20 5.38
C GLY A 19 -4.16 0.41 6.21
N LEU A 20 -4.48 -0.16 7.37
CA LEU A 20 -5.44 0.40 8.32
C LEU A 20 -4.96 1.75 8.87
N GLU A 21 -3.69 1.84 9.26
CA GLU A 21 -3.11 3.08 9.78
C GLU A 21 -3.08 4.19 8.72
N ILE A 22 -2.76 3.84 7.47
CA ILE A 22 -2.84 4.78 6.33
C ILE A 22 -4.28 5.28 6.16
N ALA A 23 -5.28 4.38 6.17
CA ALA A 23 -6.68 4.76 6.02
C ALA A 23 -7.16 5.69 7.15
N LYS A 24 -6.78 5.36 8.40
CA LYS A 24 -7.06 6.19 9.58
C LYS A 24 -6.40 7.56 9.49
N ALA A 25 -5.15 7.63 9.05
CA ALA A 25 -4.41 8.87 8.90
C ALA A 25 -5.03 9.80 7.83
N PHE A 26 -5.49 9.26 6.69
CA PHE A 26 -6.24 10.06 5.70
C PHE A 26 -7.55 10.60 6.28
N ALA A 27 -8.31 9.77 7.00
CA ALA A 27 -9.56 10.19 7.64
C ALA A 27 -9.34 11.30 8.67
N ALA A 28 -8.30 11.20 9.49
CA ALA A 28 -7.90 12.19 10.48
C ALA A 28 -7.56 13.56 9.85
N GLU A 29 -7.08 13.55 8.61
CA GLU A 29 -6.74 14.76 7.84
C GLU A 29 -7.89 15.19 6.90
N GLY A 30 -9.12 14.72 7.14
CA GLY A 30 -10.34 15.15 6.45
C GLY A 30 -10.62 14.46 5.12
N GLY A 31 -9.82 13.45 4.75
CA GLY A 31 -10.03 12.67 3.54
C GLY A 31 -11.17 11.66 3.64
N LYS A 32 -11.76 11.33 2.50
CA LYS A 32 -12.66 10.18 2.35
C LYS A 32 -11.86 8.96 1.92
N VAL A 33 -12.16 7.78 2.48
CA VAL A 33 -11.35 6.58 2.22
C VAL A 33 -12.22 5.38 1.84
N ALA A 34 -11.93 4.79 0.68
CA ALA A 34 -12.38 3.46 0.35
C ALA A 34 -11.43 2.44 1.00
N VAL A 35 -11.91 1.75 2.02
CA VAL A 35 -11.18 0.71 2.76
C VAL A 35 -11.37 -0.61 2.04
N VAL A 36 -10.34 -1.10 1.35
CA VAL A 36 -10.42 -2.30 0.50
C VAL A 36 -9.65 -3.45 1.12
N SER A 37 -10.28 -4.62 1.30
CA SER A 37 -9.61 -5.87 1.68
C SER A 37 -10.33 -7.09 1.13
N ARG A 38 -9.74 -8.29 1.23
CA ARG A 38 -10.39 -9.52 0.75
C ARG A 38 -11.58 -9.94 1.60
N SER A 39 -11.52 -9.70 2.90
CA SER A 39 -12.54 -10.12 3.86
C SER A 39 -13.48 -8.96 4.18
N GLU A 40 -14.77 -9.17 3.98
CA GLU A 40 -15.81 -8.20 4.36
C GLU A 40 -15.77 -7.89 5.86
N ALA A 41 -15.57 -8.90 6.68
CA ALA A 41 -15.44 -8.72 8.13
C ALA A 41 -14.25 -7.80 8.48
N SER A 42 -13.11 -7.96 7.78
CA SER A 42 -11.90 -7.16 8.04
C SER A 42 -12.07 -5.70 7.59
N CYS A 43 -12.49 -5.43 6.35
CA CYS A 43 -12.68 -4.05 5.90
C CYS A 43 -13.88 -3.37 6.58
N GLY A 44 -14.93 -4.14 6.91
CA GLY A 44 -16.09 -3.63 7.64
C GLY A 44 -15.74 -3.18 9.05
N ALA A 45 -15.02 -4.01 9.81
CA ALA A 45 -14.54 -3.66 11.16
C ALA A 45 -13.60 -2.44 11.13
N ALA A 46 -12.64 -2.41 10.20
CA ALA A 46 -11.72 -1.29 10.02
C ALA A 46 -12.47 0.02 9.70
N SER A 47 -13.41 -0.03 8.77
CA SER A 47 -14.23 1.12 8.39
C SER A 47 -15.11 1.60 9.55
N ALA A 48 -15.72 0.69 10.31
CA ALA A 48 -16.53 1.03 11.48
C ALA A 48 -15.69 1.75 12.54
N ALA A 49 -14.54 1.19 12.91
CA ALA A 49 -13.65 1.76 13.91
C ALA A 49 -13.12 3.16 13.51
N ILE A 50 -12.84 3.38 12.21
CA ILE A 50 -12.45 4.72 11.75
C ILE A 50 -13.64 5.67 11.80
N ASN A 51 -14.84 5.24 11.40
CA ASN A 51 -16.04 6.08 11.39
C ASN A 51 -16.54 6.44 12.79
N GLU A 52 -16.19 5.68 13.83
CA GLU A 52 -16.43 6.08 15.23
C GLU A 52 -15.69 7.37 15.60
N GLN A 53 -14.47 7.55 15.09
CA GLN A 53 -13.63 8.71 15.35
C GLN A 53 -13.85 9.84 14.31
N TYR A 54 -14.11 9.46 13.05
CA TYR A 54 -14.26 10.36 11.90
C TYR A 54 -15.55 10.01 11.13
N PRO A 55 -16.72 10.44 11.59
CA PRO A 55 -18.01 10.02 11.06
C PRO A 55 -18.15 10.20 9.54
N GLY A 56 -18.49 9.11 8.87
CA GLY A 56 -18.69 9.09 7.41
C GLY A 56 -17.43 9.30 6.57
N ALA A 57 -16.23 9.18 7.18
CA ALA A 57 -14.97 9.30 6.45
C ALA A 57 -14.67 8.07 5.59
N THR A 58 -15.19 6.89 5.95
CA THR A 58 -14.82 5.66 5.25
C THR A 58 -16.00 4.84 4.77
N LYS A 59 -15.78 4.06 3.69
CA LYS A 59 -16.68 3.00 3.22
C LYS A 59 -15.87 1.75 2.91
N ALA A 60 -16.37 0.59 3.35
CA ALA A 60 -15.71 -0.71 3.18
C ALA A 60 -16.08 -1.36 1.85
N TYR A 61 -15.10 -2.07 1.25
CA TYR A 61 -15.27 -2.85 0.04
C TYR A 61 -14.48 -4.14 0.12
N ALA A 62 -15.18 -5.27 -0.01
CA ALA A 62 -14.56 -6.60 0.03
C ALA A 62 -14.28 -7.09 -1.39
N ILE A 63 -13.00 -7.40 -1.69
CA ILE A 63 -12.60 -7.92 -2.99
C ILE A 63 -11.22 -8.58 -2.94
N ASP A 64 -11.00 -9.57 -3.78
CA ASP A 64 -9.67 -10.04 -4.12
C ASP A 64 -9.10 -9.21 -5.27
N ILE A 65 -8.00 -8.51 -5.02
CA ILE A 65 -7.39 -7.63 -6.02
C ILE A 65 -6.68 -8.38 -7.16
N SER A 66 -6.44 -9.69 -7.01
CA SER A 66 -5.92 -10.53 -8.08
C SER A 66 -6.94 -10.79 -9.20
N ASP A 67 -8.24 -10.68 -8.89
CA ASP A 67 -9.33 -10.80 -9.86
C ASP A 67 -9.49 -9.49 -10.65
N HIS A 68 -9.06 -9.55 -11.91
CA HIS A 68 -9.06 -8.38 -12.79
C HIS A 68 -10.47 -7.82 -13.04
N GLU A 69 -11.43 -8.68 -13.35
CA GLU A 69 -12.79 -8.25 -13.72
C GLU A 69 -13.53 -7.65 -12.53
N ALA A 70 -13.40 -8.30 -11.38
CA ALA A 70 -13.98 -7.82 -10.14
C ALA A 70 -13.39 -6.45 -9.73
N VAL A 71 -12.07 -6.24 -9.90
CA VAL A 71 -11.42 -4.95 -9.62
C VAL A 71 -11.88 -3.84 -10.58
N GLN A 72 -12.10 -4.16 -11.88
CA GLN A 72 -12.65 -3.19 -12.83
C GLN A 72 -14.09 -2.77 -12.46
N ALA A 73 -14.90 -3.71 -12.00
CA ALA A 73 -16.27 -3.43 -11.51
C ALA A 73 -16.22 -2.58 -10.23
N LEU A 74 -15.36 -2.95 -9.28
CA LEU A 74 -15.16 -2.18 -8.04
C LEU A 74 -14.72 -0.75 -8.32
N GLY A 75 -13.81 -0.53 -9.28
CA GLY A 75 -13.35 0.80 -9.66
C GLY A 75 -14.48 1.72 -10.11
N LYS A 76 -15.46 1.17 -10.85
CA LYS A 76 -16.68 1.91 -11.23
C LYS A 76 -17.54 2.25 -10.02
N THR A 77 -17.75 1.27 -9.12
CA THR A 77 -18.54 1.43 -7.91
C THR A 77 -17.96 2.49 -6.99
N ILE A 78 -16.67 2.40 -6.66
CA ILE A 78 -16.00 3.40 -5.80
C ILE A 78 -16.03 4.79 -6.43
N THR A 79 -15.77 4.88 -7.75
CA THR A 79 -15.82 6.17 -8.45
C THR A 79 -17.22 6.78 -8.42
N ALA A 80 -18.28 5.98 -8.50
CA ALA A 80 -19.67 6.45 -8.40
C ALA A 80 -20.02 6.87 -6.96
N ASP A 81 -19.62 6.08 -5.97
CA ASP A 81 -19.92 6.33 -4.55
C ASP A 81 -19.29 7.62 -4.01
N PHE A 82 -18.08 7.94 -4.47
CA PHE A 82 -17.32 9.11 -3.99
C PHE A 82 -17.24 10.27 -4.99
N GLY A 83 -17.76 10.10 -6.20
CA GLY A 83 -17.68 11.12 -7.27
C GLY A 83 -16.31 11.22 -7.95
N GLY A 84 -15.34 10.37 -7.57
CA GLY A 84 -13.99 10.34 -8.12
C GLY A 84 -12.97 9.78 -7.15
N VAL A 85 -11.74 9.59 -7.62
CA VAL A 85 -10.60 9.12 -6.81
C VAL A 85 -9.40 10.03 -7.07
N ASN A 86 -8.77 10.52 -6.01
CA ASN A 86 -7.59 11.39 -6.06
C ASN A 86 -6.31 10.60 -5.75
N ILE A 87 -6.39 9.64 -4.84
CA ILE A 87 -5.23 8.96 -4.28
C ILE A 87 -5.48 7.45 -4.34
N LEU A 88 -4.51 6.70 -4.85
CA LEU A 88 -4.50 5.24 -4.83
C LEU A 88 -3.28 4.76 -4.03
N VAL A 89 -3.53 3.99 -2.97
CA VAL A 89 -2.48 3.34 -2.19
C VAL A 89 -2.58 1.83 -2.39
N ASN A 90 -1.63 1.27 -3.13
CA ASN A 90 -1.47 -0.17 -3.30
C ASN A 90 -0.63 -0.72 -2.16
N ASN A 91 -1.32 -1.13 -1.09
CA ASN A 91 -0.69 -1.68 0.10
C ASN A 91 -0.96 -3.19 0.27
N ALA A 92 -2.04 -3.72 -0.31
CA ALA A 92 -2.33 -5.15 -0.19
C ALA A 92 -1.16 -6.03 -0.65
N GLY A 93 -0.87 -7.05 0.14
CA GLY A 93 0.18 -8.00 -0.16
C GLY A 93 0.12 -9.21 0.77
N VAL A 94 0.69 -10.30 0.28
CA VAL A 94 0.83 -11.57 1.01
C VAL A 94 2.27 -12.05 0.93
N THR A 95 2.66 -12.91 1.88
CA THR A 95 3.91 -13.67 1.84
C THR A 95 3.59 -15.15 1.80
N ARG A 96 4.43 -15.94 1.13
CA ARG A 96 4.45 -17.41 1.12
C ARG A 96 5.91 -17.82 1.19
N ASP A 97 6.47 -17.73 2.38
CA ASP A 97 7.90 -17.90 2.60
C ASP A 97 8.29 -19.40 2.51
N GLY A 98 9.39 -19.66 1.87
CA GLY A 98 9.94 -20.99 1.67
C GLY A 98 11.25 -20.96 0.90
N LEU A 99 12.18 -21.87 1.23
CA LEU A 99 13.42 -21.98 0.46
C LEU A 99 13.10 -22.31 -1.01
N LEU A 100 13.83 -21.70 -1.94
CA LEU A 100 13.59 -21.81 -3.38
C LEU A 100 13.42 -23.27 -3.86
N MET A 101 14.25 -24.18 -3.37
CA MET A 101 14.17 -25.61 -3.73
C MET A 101 12.88 -26.32 -3.26
N ARG A 102 12.11 -25.73 -2.35
CA ARG A 102 10.86 -26.27 -1.80
C ARG A 102 9.66 -25.40 -2.09
N MET A 103 9.87 -24.24 -2.71
CA MET A 103 8.80 -23.29 -3.06
C MET A 103 7.88 -23.93 -4.10
N LYS A 104 6.59 -23.91 -3.86
CA LYS A 104 5.59 -24.42 -4.79
C LYS A 104 5.21 -23.34 -5.80
N ASP A 105 4.89 -23.75 -7.03
CA ASP A 105 4.41 -22.83 -8.07
C ASP A 105 3.18 -22.03 -7.59
N ALA A 106 2.25 -22.68 -6.86
CA ALA A 106 1.09 -22.00 -6.29
C ALA A 106 1.46 -20.91 -5.27
N ASP A 107 2.53 -21.09 -4.48
CA ASP A 107 3.00 -20.08 -3.52
C ASP A 107 3.67 -18.91 -4.25
N TRP A 108 4.35 -19.20 -5.37
CA TRP A 108 4.91 -18.17 -6.25
C TRP A 108 3.80 -17.36 -6.91
N ASP A 109 2.83 -18.02 -7.54
CA ASP A 109 1.74 -17.39 -8.27
C ASP A 109 0.85 -16.54 -7.33
N ASP A 110 0.46 -17.05 -6.15
CA ASP A 110 -0.36 -16.31 -5.19
C ASP A 110 0.31 -14.98 -4.77
N VAL A 111 1.64 -15.00 -4.56
CA VAL A 111 2.39 -13.80 -4.19
C VAL A 111 2.48 -12.81 -5.34
N LEU A 112 2.80 -13.26 -6.56
CA LEU A 112 2.89 -12.37 -7.71
C LEU A 112 1.51 -11.82 -8.12
N ASP A 113 0.49 -12.66 -8.14
CA ASP A 113 -0.87 -12.26 -8.49
C ASP A 113 -1.44 -11.25 -7.50
N THR A 114 -1.20 -11.43 -6.20
CA THR A 114 -1.67 -10.47 -5.21
C THR A 114 -0.83 -9.19 -5.21
N ASN A 115 0.51 -9.31 -5.05
CA ASN A 115 1.35 -8.16 -4.75
C ASN A 115 1.66 -7.29 -5.96
N LEU A 116 1.79 -7.89 -7.16
CA LEU A 116 2.19 -7.18 -8.37
C LEU A 116 1.02 -7.01 -9.34
N LYS A 117 0.37 -8.10 -9.75
CA LYS A 117 -0.78 -8.04 -10.67
C LYS A 117 -1.97 -7.32 -10.02
N GLY A 118 -2.19 -7.50 -8.72
CA GLY A 118 -3.22 -6.75 -7.99
C GLY A 118 -3.01 -5.24 -8.05
N ALA A 119 -1.78 -4.76 -7.90
CA ALA A 119 -1.45 -3.34 -8.06
C ALA A 119 -1.66 -2.86 -9.51
N PHE A 120 -1.31 -3.67 -10.51
CA PHE A 120 -1.64 -3.39 -11.91
C PHE A 120 -3.16 -3.28 -12.12
N ASN A 121 -3.95 -4.22 -11.59
CA ASN A 121 -5.40 -4.22 -11.72
C ASN A 121 -6.04 -2.96 -11.14
N THR A 122 -5.61 -2.53 -9.96
CA THR A 122 -6.11 -1.33 -9.29
C THR A 122 -5.71 -0.06 -10.03
N VAL A 123 -4.46 0.08 -10.47
CA VAL A 123 -4.04 1.24 -11.29
C VAL A 123 -4.88 1.29 -12.56
N LYS A 124 -5.08 0.18 -13.25
CA LYS A 124 -5.90 0.13 -14.48
C LYS A 124 -7.36 0.51 -14.22
N ALA A 125 -7.94 0.11 -13.09
CA ALA A 125 -9.32 0.44 -12.72
C ALA A 125 -9.49 1.93 -12.41
N PHE A 126 -8.53 2.54 -11.72
CA PHE A 126 -8.65 3.92 -11.24
C PHE A 126 -7.95 4.97 -12.12
N GLN A 127 -7.12 4.58 -13.11
CA GLN A 127 -6.34 5.53 -13.91
C GLN A 127 -7.17 6.65 -14.55
N ARG A 128 -8.38 6.33 -15.06
CA ARG A 128 -9.25 7.34 -15.67
C ARG A 128 -9.76 8.37 -14.67
N SER A 129 -10.07 7.94 -13.44
CA SER A 129 -10.48 8.82 -12.35
C SER A 129 -9.31 9.71 -11.91
N LEU A 130 -8.14 9.08 -11.68
CA LEU A 130 -6.91 9.79 -11.32
C LEU A 130 -6.53 10.86 -12.35
N MET A 131 -6.53 10.54 -13.64
CA MET A 131 -6.21 11.51 -14.69
C MET A 131 -7.17 12.70 -14.80
N LYS A 132 -8.37 12.61 -14.24
CA LYS A 132 -9.37 13.69 -14.18
C LYS A 132 -9.35 14.46 -12.87
N SER A 133 -8.67 13.93 -11.87
CA SER A 133 -8.61 14.46 -10.53
C SER A 133 -7.66 15.66 -10.44
N ALA A 134 -7.93 16.56 -9.49
CA ALA A 134 -6.95 17.52 -9.05
C ALA A 134 -5.96 16.81 -8.10
N ASP A 135 -4.65 16.96 -8.35
CA ASP A 135 -3.57 16.40 -7.55
C ASP A 135 -3.58 14.87 -7.41
N PRO A 136 -3.56 14.14 -8.53
CA PRO A 136 -3.64 12.69 -8.48
C PRO A 136 -2.33 12.04 -8.00
N ARG A 137 -2.43 11.03 -7.12
CA ARG A 137 -1.31 10.35 -6.50
C ARG A 137 -1.49 8.84 -6.54
N ILE A 138 -0.41 8.12 -6.84
CA ILE A 138 -0.31 6.67 -6.71
C ILE A 138 0.87 6.39 -5.78
N ILE A 139 0.62 5.65 -4.70
CA ILE A 139 1.63 5.21 -3.75
C ILE A 139 1.60 3.68 -3.68
N ASN A 140 2.72 3.05 -4.00
CA ASN A 140 2.88 1.60 -3.96
C ASN A 140 3.70 1.22 -2.74
N ILE A 141 3.17 0.36 -1.87
CA ILE A 141 3.91 -0.13 -0.70
C ILE A 141 4.72 -1.36 -1.14
N SER A 142 6.01 -1.13 -1.34
CA SER A 142 7.01 -2.14 -1.65
C SER A 142 7.58 -2.78 -0.36
N SER A 143 8.88 -2.99 -0.27
CA SER A 143 9.60 -3.51 0.91
C SER A 143 11.11 -3.31 0.72
N VAL A 144 11.86 -3.22 1.80
CA VAL A 144 13.33 -3.32 1.77
C VAL A 144 13.80 -4.66 1.19
N ILE A 145 12.99 -5.72 1.32
CA ILE A 145 13.28 -7.02 0.72
C ILE A 145 13.38 -6.94 -0.81
N ALA A 146 12.69 -5.99 -1.43
CA ALA A 146 12.84 -5.71 -2.87
C ALA A 146 14.19 -5.11 -3.23
N LEU A 147 14.88 -4.50 -2.27
CA LEU A 147 16.17 -3.80 -2.47
C LEU A 147 17.35 -4.71 -2.16
N MET A 148 17.23 -5.55 -1.12
CA MET A 148 18.36 -6.36 -0.62
C MET A 148 18.16 -7.87 -0.80
N GLY A 149 16.95 -8.35 -1.06
CA GLY A 149 16.63 -9.79 -1.04
C GLY A 149 16.52 -10.34 0.39
N ASN A 150 15.96 -11.55 0.51
CA ASN A 150 15.97 -12.32 1.75
C ASN A 150 15.84 -13.80 1.43
N ALA A 151 16.59 -14.64 2.14
CA ALA A 151 16.50 -16.09 2.00
C ALA A 151 15.08 -16.58 2.35
N GLY A 152 14.51 -17.44 1.51
CA GLY A 152 13.14 -17.94 1.69
C GLY A 152 12.05 -17.02 1.17
N GLN A 153 12.37 -15.85 0.60
CA GLN A 153 11.40 -14.86 0.10
C GLN A 153 11.60 -14.52 -1.38
N ALA A 154 12.02 -15.47 -2.21
CA ALA A 154 12.30 -15.21 -3.62
C ALA A 154 11.07 -14.68 -4.38
N ASN A 155 9.87 -15.25 -4.13
CA ASN A 155 8.60 -14.80 -4.68
C ASN A 155 8.22 -13.39 -4.19
N TYR A 156 8.32 -13.13 -2.90
CA TYR A 156 8.01 -11.84 -2.31
C TYR A 156 8.97 -10.75 -2.79
N ALA A 157 10.29 -11.02 -2.77
CA ALA A 157 11.30 -10.11 -3.30
C ALA A 157 11.04 -9.78 -4.78
N ALA A 158 10.77 -10.80 -5.62
CA ALA A 158 10.45 -10.60 -7.03
C ALA A 158 9.20 -9.74 -7.22
N SER A 159 8.12 -10.01 -6.46
CA SER A 159 6.87 -9.24 -6.56
C SER A 159 7.05 -7.77 -6.17
N LYS A 160 7.79 -7.50 -5.08
CA LYS A 160 8.03 -6.14 -4.58
C LYS A 160 9.07 -5.38 -5.40
N ALA A 161 10.06 -6.06 -5.97
CA ALA A 161 10.99 -5.48 -6.95
C ALA A 161 10.28 -5.18 -8.29
N GLY A 162 9.40 -6.07 -8.75
CA GLY A 162 8.53 -5.83 -9.90
C GLY A 162 7.64 -4.60 -9.71
N LEU A 163 7.11 -4.40 -8.51
CA LEU A 163 6.31 -3.23 -8.15
C LEU A 163 7.12 -1.91 -8.24
N ILE A 164 8.41 -1.95 -7.94
CA ILE A 164 9.33 -0.81 -8.12
C ILE A 164 9.47 -0.47 -9.62
N GLY A 165 9.71 -1.47 -10.47
CA GLY A 165 9.76 -1.29 -11.93
C GLY A 165 8.44 -0.76 -12.49
N PHE A 166 7.31 -1.32 -12.03
CA PHE A 166 5.96 -0.87 -12.38
C PHE A 166 5.73 0.58 -11.97
N THR A 167 6.12 0.98 -10.77
CA THR A 167 6.04 2.38 -10.28
C THR A 167 6.71 3.35 -11.23
N LYS A 168 7.94 3.06 -11.65
CA LYS A 168 8.71 3.92 -12.56
C LYS A 168 8.06 4.05 -13.94
N SER A 169 7.51 2.95 -14.46
CA SER A 169 6.83 2.93 -15.76
C SER A 169 5.53 3.73 -15.72
N VAL A 170 4.69 3.51 -14.69
CA VAL A 170 3.44 4.26 -14.50
C VAL A 170 3.71 5.75 -14.28
N ALA A 171 4.75 6.11 -13.52
CA ALA A 171 5.15 7.49 -13.32
C ALA A 171 5.46 8.20 -14.65
N ARG A 172 6.20 7.54 -15.57
CA ARG A 172 6.50 8.09 -16.90
C ARG A 172 5.26 8.20 -17.78
N GLU A 173 4.42 7.17 -17.81
CA GLU A 173 3.23 7.11 -18.65
C GLU A 173 2.18 8.17 -18.27
N LEU A 174 1.98 8.39 -16.96
CA LEU A 174 0.94 9.28 -16.46
C LEU A 174 1.42 10.70 -16.13
N ALA A 175 2.72 10.99 -16.27
CA ALA A 175 3.31 12.31 -15.97
C ALA A 175 2.64 13.47 -16.72
N GLY A 176 2.27 13.27 -17.99
CA GLY A 176 1.57 14.28 -18.81
C GLY A 176 0.19 14.68 -18.26
N ARG A 177 -0.36 13.87 -17.34
CA ARG A 177 -1.61 14.15 -16.61
C ARG A 177 -1.35 14.60 -15.16
N LYS A 178 -0.11 14.93 -14.81
CA LYS A 178 0.33 15.33 -13.47
C LYS A 178 0.09 14.28 -12.38
N VAL A 179 -0.10 13.01 -12.75
CA VAL A 179 -0.16 11.90 -11.80
C VAL A 179 1.26 11.61 -11.33
N THR A 180 1.51 11.69 -10.02
CA THR A 180 2.74 11.16 -9.46
C THR A 180 2.55 9.71 -9.04
N CYS A 181 3.56 8.89 -9.23
CA CYS A 181 3.57 7.49 -8.82
C CYS A 181 4.90 7.20 -8.13
N ASN A 182 4.86 6.85 -6.84
CA ASN A 182 6.04 6.58 -6.03
C ASN A 182 5.87 5.27 -5.26
N ALA A 183 6.99 4.67 -4.85
CA ALA A 183 7.01 3.50 -3.99
C ALA A 183 7.61 3.87 -2.62
N ILE A 184 7.04 3.30 -1.57
CA ILE A 184 7.65 3.25 -0.25
C ILE A 184 8.21 1.84 -0.06
N ALA A 185 9.41 1.73 0.46
CA ALA A 185 10.02 0.46 0.85
C ALA A 185 10.13 0.42 2.40
N PRO A 186 9.10 -0.11 3.10
CA PRO A 186 9.17 -0.28 4.54
C PRO A 186 10.26 -1.26 4.93
N GLY A 187 10.94 -0.97 6.05
CA GLY A 187 11.76 -1.94 6.78
C GLY A 187 10.90 -2.90 7.60
N PHE A 188 11.41 -3.33 8.73
CA PHE A 188 10.64 -4.12 9.69
C PHE A 188 9.75 -3.19 10.52
N ILE A 189 8.44 -3.36 10.33
CA ILE A 189 7.41 -2.54 10.97
C ILE A 189 6.63 -3.42 11.95
N THR A 190 6.44 -2.94 13.17
CA THR A 190 5.63 -3.61 14.19
C THR A 190 4.17 -3.69 13.73
N THR A 191 3.68 -4.91 13.57
CA THR A 191 2.32 -5.26 13.13
C THR A 191 1.98 -6.64 13.70
N ASP A 192 0.72 -7.06 13.63
CA ASP A 192 0.29 -8.41 14.02
C ASP A 192 1.18 -9.50 13.39
N MET A 193 1.71 -9.27 12.19
CA MET A 193 2.58 -10.23 11.49
C MET A 193 3.96 -10.34 12.13
N THR A 194 4.52 -9.24 12.64
CA THR A 194 5.83 -9.22 13.31
C THR A 194 5.73 -9.54 14.79
N ASP A 195 4.54 -9.47 15.37
CA ASP A 195 4.30 -9.85 16.77
C ASP A 195 4.45 -11.35 17.00
N GLU A 196 4.26 -12.17 15.97
CA GLU A 196 4.48 -13.62 16.00
C GLU A 196 5.98 -14.02 16.04
N LEU A 197 6.90 -13.07 15.83
CA LEU A 197 8.34 -13.32 15.91
C LEU A 197 8.78 -13.51 17.37
N SER A 198 9.72 -14.45 17.60
CA SER A 198 10.34 -14.61 18.92
C SER A 198 11.20 -13.38 19.29
N ASP A 199 11.46 -13.20 20.58
CA ASP A 199 12.30 -12.10 21.06
C ASP A 199 13.71 -12.16 20.46
N GLU A 200 14.28 -13.35 20.29
CA GLU A 200 15.59 -13.55 19.65
C GLU A 200 15.56 -13.11 18.18
N GLN A 201 14.47 -13.39 17.46
CA GLN A 201 14.31 -12.94 16.08
C GLN A 201 14.16 -11.41 16.01
N LYS A 202 13.41 -10.82 16.93
CA LYS A 202 13.26 -9.35 17.02
C LYS A 202 14.59 -8.69 17.33
N GLU A 203 15.37 -9.20 18.28
CA GLU A 203 16.71 -8.71 18.62
C GLU A 203 17.67 -8.80 17.42
N ALA A 204 17.66 -9.93 16.70
CA ALA A 204 18.48 -10.10 15.50
C ALA A 204 18.12 -9.09 14.40
N ILE A 205 16.83 -8.80 14.21
CA ILE A 205 16.34 -7.78 13.26
C ILE A 205 16.83 -6.39 13.71
N VAL A 206 16.56 -6.01 14.95
CA VAL A 206 16.96 -4.72 15.53
C VAL A 206 18.48 -4.53 15.48
N GLY A 207 19.24 -5.62 15.68
CA GLY A 207 20.70 -5.61 15.55
C GLY A 207 21.20 -5.10 14.20
N ASN A 208 20.45 -5.36 13.12
CA ASN A 208 20.77 -4.95 11.75
C ASN A 208 20.19 -3.58 11.36
N ILE A 209 19.38 -2.96 12.20
CA ILE A 209 18.81 -1.63 11.96
C ILE A 209 19.72 -0.58 12.62
N PRO A 210 20.28 0.40 11.88
CA PRO A 210 21.11 1.46 12.46
C PRO A 210 20.43 2.26 13.58
N LEU A 211 19.13 2.58 13.45
CA LEU A 211 18.37 3.29 14.49
C LEU A 211 18.06 2.42 15.71
N LYS A 212 18.37 1.10 15.67
CA LYS A 212 18.22 0.17 16.81
C LYS A 212 16.80 0.01 17.33
N GLU A 213 15.82 0.22 16.47
CA GLU A 213 14.40 -0.02 16.75
C GLU A 213 13.67 -0.46 15.49
N MET A 214 12.57 -1.17 15.64
CA MET A 214 11.64 -1.44 14.54
C MET A 214 10.76 -0.21 14.33
N GLY A 215 10.41 0.06 13.08
CA GLY A 215 9.44 1.10 12.76
C GLY A 215 8.03 0.74 13.23
N VAL A 216 7.15 1.73 13.27
CA VAL A 216 5.73 1.55 13.56
C VAL A 216 4.87 1.90 12.34
N THR A 217 3.62 1.44 12.32
CA THR A 217 2.72 1.67 11.17
C THR A 217 2.50 3.15 10.86
N SER A 218 2.56 4.02 11.87
CA SER A 218 2.45 5.47 11.71
C SER A 218 3.62 6.09 10.93
N ASP A 219 4.82 5.50 10.94
CA ASP A 219 5.95 5.99 10.15
C ASP A 219 5.67 5.87 8.66
N ILE A 220 5.09 4.74 8.27
CA ILE A 220 4.70 4.48 6.88
C ILE A 220 3.48 5.32 6.48
N ALA A 221 2.53 5.48 7.38
CA ALA A 221 1.37 6.35 7.16
C ALA A 221 1.80 7.81 6.97
N ALA A 222 2.70 8.34 7.79
CA ALA A 222 3.21 9.70 7.68
C ALA A 222 3.90 9.94 6.32
N LEU A 223 4.77 9.03 5.87
CA LEU A 223 5.42 9.12 4.56
C LEU A 223 4.40 8.99 3.42
N THR A 224 3.39 8.13 3.57
CA THR A 224 2.31 7.99 2.58
C THR A 224 1.53 9.29 2.44
N LEU A 225 1.15 9.93 3.55
CA LEU A 225 0.44 11.21 3.53
C LEU A 225 1.32 12.33 2.93
N PHE A 226 2.62 12.35 3.24
CA PHE A 226 3.55 13.30 2.60
C PHE A 226 3.56 13.12 1.08
N LEU A 227 3.76 11.90 0.59
CA LEU A 227 3.78 11.62 -0.87
C LEU A 227 2.43 11.87 -1.54
N ALA A 228 1.32 11.76 -0.80
CA ALA A 228 -0.02 12.07 -1.28
C ALA A 228 -0.34 13.58 -1.29
N SER A 229 0.45 14.39 -0.63
CA SER A 229 0.22 15.82 -0.43
C SER A 229 0.70 16.70 -1.59
N GLN A 230 0.43 17.99 -1.50
CA GLN A 230 0.93 19.00 -2.45
C GLN A 230 2.43 19.25 -2.31
N GLU A 231 2.98 19.07 -1.12
CA GLU A 231 4.40 19.25 -0.82
C GLU A 231 5.27 18.29 -1.63
N ALA A 232 4.74 17.10 -1.96
CA ALA A 232 5.41 16.09 -2.77
C ALA A 232 5.08 16.17 -4.28
N ARG A 233 4.46 17.25 -4.76
CA ARG A 233 3.98 17.37 -6.16
C ARG A 233 5.06 17.19 -7.24
N TYR A 234 6.32 17.35 -6.87
CA TYR A 234 7.46 17.23 -7.81
C TYR A 234 8.26 15.94 -7.61
N ILE A 235 7.76 15.01 -6.77
CA ILE A 235 8.36 13.71 -6.50
C ILE A 235 7.56 12.66 -7.29
N THR A 236 8.20 12.01 -8.27
CA THR A 236 7.58 10.92 -9.04
C THR A 236 8.62 9.92 -9.52
N GLY A 237 8.23 8.65 -9.64
CA GLY A 237 9.10 7.55 -10.04
C GLY A 237 10.13 7.14 -8.98
N GLN A 238 10.01 7.65 -7.74
CA GLN A 238 10.97 7.40 -6.69
C GLN A 238 10.61 6.18 -5.84
N VAL A 239 11.63 5.59 -5.24
CA VAL A 239 11.52 4.56 -4.21
C VAL A 239 12.15 5.13 -2.95
N ILE A 240 11.36 5.26 -1.89
CA ILE A 240 11.82 5.83 -0.62
C ILE A 240 11.78 4.73 0.42
N ALA A 241 12.96 4.38 0.95
CA ALA A 241 13.05 3.48 2.08
C ALA A 241 12.63 4.19 3.38
N SER A 242 11.87 3.49 4.21
CA SER A 242 11.51 3.90 5.58
C SER A 242 11.82 2.71 6.49
N ASP A 243 13.10 2.57 6.86
CA ASP A 243 13.68 1.33 7.33
C ASP A 243 14.71 1.50 8.47
N GLY A 244 14.80 2.68 9.06
CA GLY A 244 15.77 2.98 10.11
C GLY A 244 17.23 2.91 9.65
N GLY A 245 17.48 3.03 8.33
CA GLY A 245 18.81 2.97 7.73
C GLY A 245 19.29 1.58 7.35
N MET A 246 18.40 0.58 7.36
CA MET A 246 18.77 -0.83 7.11
C MET A 246 19.36 -1.07 5.72
N THR A 247 18.97 -0.28 4.72
CA THR A 247 19.41 -0.41 3.32
C THR A 247 20.41 0.65 2.86
N MET A 248 21.00 1.41 3.78
CA MET A 248 22.02 2.38 3.41
C MET A 248 23.44 1.74 3.30
#